data_54a90cff0710060023f11012a9a91221
#
_entry.id   54a90cff0710060023f11012a9a91221
#
_cell.length_a   1.000
_cell.length_b   1.000
_cell.length_c   1.000
_cell.angle_alpha   90.00
_cell.angle_beta   90.00
_cell.angle_gamma   90.00
#
_symmetry.space_group_name_H-M   'P 1'
#
loop_
_entity.id
_entity.type
_entity.pdbx_description
1 polymer ?
#
loop_
_entity_poly.entity_id
_entity_poly.type
_entity_poly.pdbx_seq_one_letter_code
_entity_poly.pdbx_strand_id
1 'polypeptide(L)'
;MGITLPNNPDIVIIGAGSSGLSAAKVLQEQGISYIILEAADRIGGRAYTESKVLGQPVDHGCSWISGSDDNIFSDLGKMNNFTLIDHSSPQIEMFEQNGTKSTKAALNKYYKSEVKIKEAIREAGRRGLDIPASKIIPKVPYGECFQNWEGPLNYAVDIDQISTAEYWHLTDTQPSFIV
;
A
#
# COMPACT_ATOMS: atom_id res chain seq x y z
N MET A 1 27.72 5.35 -25.78
CA MET A 1 26.99 6.57 -26.16
C MET A 1 27.07 7.53 -24.98
N GLY A 2 27.71 8.69 -25.14
CA GLY A 2 27.72 9.72 -24.10
C GLY A 2 26.35 10.36 -24.01
N ILE A 3 25.78 10.42 -22.79
CA ILE A 3 24.54 11.17 -22.54
C ILE A 3 24.89 12.65 -22.57
N THR A 4 24.40 13.38 -23.57
CA THR A 4 24.54 14.83 -23.61
C THR A 4 23.42 15.41 -22.74
N LEU A 5 23.76 15.93 -21.58
CA LEU A 5 22.79 16.64 -20.74
C LEU A 5 22.44 17.99 -21.38
N PRO A 6 21.18 18.43 -21.32
CA PRO A 6 20.79 19.76 -21.76
C PRO A 6 21.52 20.81 -20.91
N ASN A 7 22.16 21.80 -21.56
CA ASN A 7 22.91 22.84 -20.85
C ASN A 7 22.02 23.79 -20.02
N ASN A 8 20.73 23.86 -20.35
CA ASN A 8 19.75 24.68 -19.64
C ASN A 8 18.36 24.06 -19.79
N PRO A 9 18.04 23.05 -18.97
CA PRO A 9 16.71 22.43 -19.01
C PRO A 9 15.63 23.38 -18.50
N ASP A 10 14.44 23.33 -19.09
CA ASP A 10 13.28 24.10 -18.64
C ASP A 10 12.81 23.63 -17.26
N ILE A 11 12.93 22.32 -17.01
CA ILE A 11 12.46 21.67 -15.78
C ILE A 11 13.55 20.78 -15.18
N VAL A 12 13.68 20.85 -13.86
CA VAL A 12 14.50 19.89 -13.08
C VAL A 12 13.56 19.05 -12.21
N ILE A 13 13.61 17.72 -12.39
CA ILE A 13 12.86 16.75 -11.58
C ILE A 13 13.81 16.18 -10.54
N ILE A 14 13.44 16.25 -9.26
CA ILE A 14 14.21 15.67 -8.17
C ILE A 14 13.61 14.31 -7.80
N GLY A 15 14.36 13.25 -8.04
CA GLY A 15 14.00 11.86 -7.79
C GLY A 15 13.43 11.14 -9.01
N ALA A 16 13.97 9.94 -9.28
CA ALA A 16 13.53 9.04 -10.34
C ALA A 16 12.63 7.90 -9.82
N GLY A 17 11.76 8.20 -8.86
CA GLY A 17 10.66 7.32 -8.45
C GLY A 17 9.48 7.40 -9.42
N SER A 18 8.38 6.70 -9.15
CA SER A 18 7.19 6.64 -10.02
C SER A 18 6.66 8.02 -10.38
N SER A 19 6.58 8.95 -9.42
CA SER A 19 6.10 10.32 -9.66
C SER A 19 7.03 11.12 -10.58
N GLY A 20 8.35 11.06 -10.35
CA GLY A 20 9.32 11.77 -11.18
C GLY A 20 9.37 11.23 -12.60
N LEU A 21 9.30 9.90 -12.77
CA LEU A 21 9.26 9.26 -14.08
C LEU A 21 7.96 9.56 -14.83
N SER A 22 6.82 9.63 -14.11
CA SER A 22 5.54 10.02 -14.71
C SER A 22 5.56 11.48 -15.17
N ALA A 23 6.11 12.38 -14.39
CA ALA A 23 6.29 13.77 -14.77
C ALA A 23 7.19 13.90 -16.01
N ALA A 24 8.32 13.18 -16.02
CA ALA A 24 9.25 13.16 -17.15
C ALA A 24 8.57 12.68 -18.45
N LYS A 25 7.73 11.63 -18.36
CA LYS A 25 6.99 11.13 -19.51
C LYS A 25 6.07 12.20 -20.10
N VAL A 26 5.32 12.91 -19.27
CA VAL A 26 4.42 13.99 -19.71
C VAL A 26 5.22 15.13 -20.35
N LEU A 27 6.33 15.55 -19.75
CA LEU A 27 7.19 16.58 -20.31
C LEU A 27 7.78 16.18 -21.66
N GLN A 28 8.20 14.93 -21.81
CA GLN A 28 8.69 14.39 -23.07
C GLN A 28 7.62 14.41 -24.17
N GLU A 29 6.39 14.02 -23.84
CA GLU A 29 5.25 14.03 -24.77
C GLU A 29 4.89 15.46 -25.23
N GLN A 30 5.16 16.46 -24.38
CA GLN A 30 4.94 17.88 -24.69
C GLN A 30 6.17 18.56 -25.33
N GLY A 31 7.27 17.87 -25.51
CA GLY A 31 8.50 18.43 -26.08
C GLY A 31 9.21 19.43 -25.17
N ILE A 32 8.92 19.41 -23.85
CA ILE A 32 9.55 20.27 -22.86
C ILE A 32 10.86 19.65 -22.40
N SER A 33 11.95 20.44 -22.39
CA SER A 33 13.25 19.94 -21.98
C SER A 33 13.34 19.76 -20.46
N TYR A 34 13.87 18.62 -20.03
CA TYR A 34 14.00 18.34 -18.59
C TYR A 34 15.26 17.53 -18.28
N ILE A 35 15.62 17.54 -17.02
CA ILE A 35 16.62 16.65 -16.42
C ILE A 35 16.06 16.03 -15.14
N ILE A 36 16.41 14.77 -14.89
CA ILE A 36 16.07 14.08 -13.64
C ILE A 36 17.34 13.94 -12.82
N LEU A 37 17.31 14.37 -11.57
CA LEU A 37 18.36 14.17 -10.59
C LEU A 37 17.93 13.08 -9.61
N GLU A 38 18.68 11.98 -9.57
CA GLU A 38 18.44 10.84 -8.67
C GLU A 38 19.63 10.69 -7.74
N ALA A 39 19.35 10.50 -6.43
CA ALA A 39 20.37 10.38 -5.40
C ALA A 39 20.98 8.97 -5.33
N ALA A 40 20.21 7.95 -5.74
CA ALA A 40 20.67 6.57 -5.79
C ALA A 40 21.31 6.24 -7.15
N ASP A 41 21.99 5.12 -7.21
CA ASP A 41 22.57 4.54 -8.44
C ASP A 41 21.54 3.79 -9.30
N ARG A 42 20.24 3.88 -8.94
CA ARG A 42 19.13 3.22 -9.63
C ARG A 42 17.88 4.10 -9.67
N ILE A 43 17.04 3.87 -10.64
CA ILE A 43 15.69 4.43 -10.72
C ILE A 43 14.68 3.57 -9.94
N GLY A 44 13.44 4.06 -9.78
CA GLY A 44 12.31 3.33 -9.22
C GLY A 44 11.94 3.73 -7.78
N GLY A 45 12.88 4.34 -7.04
CA GLY A 45 12.63 4.74 -5.65
C GLY A 45 12.26 3.54 -4.76
N ARG A 46 11.05 3.52 -4.20
CA ARG A 46 10.51 2.42 -3.38
C ARG A 46 10.07 1.19 -4.19
N ALA A 47 9.96 1.29 -5.51
CA ALA A 47 9.82 0.15 -6.41
C ALA A 47 11.22 -0.40 -6.73
N TYR A 48 11.55 -1.54 -6.14
CA TYR A 48 12.85 -2.18 -6.30
C TYR A 48 12.72 -3.70 -6.31
N THR A 49 13.16 -4.28 -7.42
CA THR A 49 13.24 -5.74 -7.57
C THR A 49 14.72 -6.16 -7.55
N GLU A 50 15.05 -7.11 -6.68
CA GLU A 50 16.40 -7.66 -6.53
C GLU A 50 16.43 -9.12 -7.05
N SER A 51 17.41 -9.47 -7.84
CA SER A 51 17.51 -10.81 -8.43
C SER A 51 18.80 -11.55 -8.09
N LYS A 52 19.79 -10.87 -7.48
CA LYS A 52 21.15 -11.41 -7.32
C LYS A 52 21.29 -12.29 -6.09
N VAL A 53 20.63 -11.91 -4.98
CA VAL A 53 20.83 -12.58 -3.68
C VAL A 53 20.21 -13.96 -3.66
N LEU A 54 18.99 -14.10 -4.14
CA LEU A 54 18.23 -15.36 -4.11
C LEU A 54 18.20 -16.08 -5.47
N GLY A 55 18.81 -15.50 -6.52
CA GLY A 55 18.76 -16.03 -7.88
C GLY A 55 17.36 -16.02 -8.52
N GLN A 56 16.42 -15.37 -7.88
CA GLN A 56 15.05 -15.16 -8.35
C GLN A 56 14.67 -13.69 -8.12
N PRO A 57 13.83 -13.09 -8.98
CA PRO A 57 13.33 -11.74 -8.76
C PRO A 57 12.51 -11.66 -7.46
N VAL A 58 12.86 -10.73 -6.58
CA VAL A 58 12.14 -10.46 -5.32
C VAL A 58 11.91 -8.96 -5.21
N ASP A 59 10.66 -8.57 -5.04
CA ASP A 59 10.28 -7.19 -4.82
C ASP A 59 10.52 -6.78 -3.37
N HIS A 60 11.33 -5.75 -3.18
CA HIS A 60 11.65 -5.16 -1.88
C HIS A 60 10.74 -3.97 -1.53
N GLY A 61 9.62 -3.82 -2.17
CA GLY A 61 8.76 -2.68 -1.99
C GLY A 61 7.35 -2.96 -2.45
N CYS A 62 6.84 -2.13 -3.36
CA CYS A 62 5.51 -2.29 -3.89
C CYS A 62 5.41 -3.53 -4.78
N SER A 63 4.59 -4.49 -4.36
CA SER A 63 4.29 -5.73 -5.12
C SER A 63 2.81 -5.78 -5.52
N TRP A 64 2.00 -4.85 -5.01
CA TRP A 64 0.55 -4.87 -5.16
C TRP A 64 0.04 -3.69 -5.98
N ILE A 65 -0.96 -3.94 -6.80
CA ILE A 65 -1.76 -2.91 -7.48
C ILE A 65 -3.13 -2.90 -6.83
N SER A 66 -3.42 -1.83 -6.07
CA SER A 66 -4.70 -1.66 -5.39
C SER A 66 -5.74 -1.04 -6.32
N GLY A 67 -7.00 -1.48 -6.24
CA GLY A 67 -8.07 -0.96 -7.08
C GLY A 67 -7.84 -1.25 -8.57
N SER A 68 -7.70 -2.53 -8.93
CA SER A 68 -7.25 -2.99 -10.25
C SER A 68 -8.05 -2.45 -11.44
N ASP A 69 -9.33 -2.16 -11.27
CA ASP A 69 -10.20 -1.81 -12.38
C ASP A 69 -9.98 -0.37 -12.89
N ASP A 70 -9.58 0.55 -12.00
CA ASP A 70 -9.34 1.96 -12.33
C ASP A 70 -7.89 2.39 -12.11
N ASN A 71 -6.97 1.44 -11.92
CA ASN A 71 -5.59 1.77 -11.61
C ASN A 71 -4.73 1.76 -12.89
N ILE A 72 -4.13 2.91 -13.19
CA ILE A 72 -3.25 3.07 -14.36
C ILE A 72 -2.10 2.05 -14.41
N PHE A 73 -1.63 1.55 -13.25
CA PHE A 73 -0.58 0.53 -13.22
C PHE A 73 -1.08 -0.84 -13.69
N SER A 74 -2.38 -1.14 -13.57
CA SER A 74 -2.97 -2.34 -14.17
C SER A 74 -2.89 -2.29 -15.69
N ASP A 75 -3.20 -1.15 -16.29
CA ASP A 75 -3.12 -0.97 -17.74
C ASP A 75 -1.67 -0.98 -18.23
N LEU A 76 -0.78 -0.28 -17.53
CA LEU A 76 0.64 -0.29 -17.82
C LEU A 76 1.24 -1.70 -17.72
N GLY A 77 0.82 -2.47 -16.72
CA GLY A 77 1.22 -3.87 -16.56
C GLY A 77 0.79 -4.72 -17.76
N LYS A 78 -0.47 -4.65 -18.16
CA LYS A 78 -1.02 -5.36 -19.33
C LYS A 78 -0.31 -4.93 -20.62
N MET A 79 -0.13 -3.63 -20.84
CA MET A 79 0.55 -3.06 -22.01
C MET A 79 2.02 -3.53 -22.15
N ASN A 80 2.67 -3.80 -21.03
CA ASN A 80 4.05 -4.28 -20.97
C ASN A 80 4.18 -5.80 -20.80
N ASN A 81 3.08 -6.55 -20.98
CA ASN A 81 3.04 -8.01 -20.91
C ASN A 81 3.40 -8.57 -19.52
N PHE A 82 3.16 -7.84 -18.44
CA PHE A 82 3.25 -8.38 -17.10
C PHE A 82 2.04 -9.29 -16.81
N THR A 83 2.30 -10.41 -16.18
CA THR A 83 1.23 -11.28 -15.66
C THR A 83 0.69 -10.65 -14.37
N LEU A 84 -0.57 -10.23 -14.40
CA LEU A 84 -1.28 -9.75 -13.22
C LEU A 84 -2.04 -10.93 -12.59
N ILE A 85 -1.87 -11.12 -11.28
CA ILE A 85 -2.53 -12.17 -10.53
C ILE A 85 -3.62 -11.52 -9.67
N ASP A 86 -4.87 -11.93 -9.89
CA ASP A 86 -5.98 -11.48 -9.05
C ASP A 86 -5.83 -12.05 -7.63
N HIS A 87 -5.80 -11.18 -6.65
CA HIS A 87 -5.72 -11.51 -5.23
C HIS A 87 -6.93 -10.95 -4.44
N SER A 88 -8.03 -10.68 -5.12
CA SER A 88 -9.26 -10.14 -4.51
C SER A 88 -9.91 -11.07 -3.48
N SER A 89 -9.63 -12.36 -3.57
CA SER A 89 -10.20 -13.39 -2.69
C SER A 89 -9.11 -14.33 -2.14
N PRO A 90 -8.17 -13.83 -1.33
CA PRO A 90 -7.10 -14.65 -0.80
C PRO A 90 -7.66 -15.74 0.13
N GLN A 91 -7.09 -16.93 0.04
CA GLN A 91 -7.34 -17.98 1.03
C GLN A 91 -6.52 -17.65 2.28
N ILE A 92 -7.17 -17.07 3.27
CA ILE A 92 -6.51 -16.73 4.54
C ILE A 92 -6.53 -17.96 5.45
N GLU A 93 -5.37 -18.33 5.93
CA GLU A 93 -5.19 -19.35 6.96
C GLU A 93 -4.76 -18.65 8.26
N MET A 94 -5.43 -18.99 9.36
CA MET A 94 -5.09 -18.52 10.68
C MET A 94 -4.51 -19.66 11.52
N PHE A 95 -3.50 -19.36 12.31
CA PHE A 95 -2.85 -20.31 13.21
C PHE A 95 -2.95 -19.79 14.65
N GLU A 96 -3.22 -20.71 15.56
CA GLU A 96 -3.22 -20.42 16.98
C GLU A 96 -1.76 -20.27 17.49
N GLN A 97 -1.62 -19.73 18.70
CA GLN A 97 -0.32 -19.43 19.30
C GLN A 97 0.61 -20.66 19.42
N ASN A 98 0.01 -21.86 19.54
CA ASN A 98 0.73 -23.13 19.59
C ASN A 98 1.10 -23.70 18.20
N GLY A 99 0.86 -22.96 17.12
CA GLY A 99 1.15 -23.37 15.74
C GLY A 99 0.09 -24.28 15.11
N THR A 100 -1.01 -24.60 15.79
CA THR A 100 -2.09 -25.39 15.19
C THR A 100 -2.95 -24.51 14.27
N LYS A 101 -3.38 -25.06 13.14
CA LYS A 101 -4.29 -24.36 12.23
C LYS A 101 -5.64 -24.13 12.90
N SER A 102 -6.10 -22.88 12.87
CA SER A 102 -7.38 -22.49 13.45
C SER A 102 -8.55 -23.11 12.68
N THR A 103 -9.65 -23.30 13.40
CA THR A 103 -10.89 -23.79 12.79
C THR A 103 -11.58 -22.70 11.97
N LYS A 104 -12.44 -23.09 11.02
CA LYS A 104 -13.32 -22.13 10.30
C LYS A 104 -14.18 -21.31 11.25
N ALA A 105 -14.59 -21.88 12.39
CA ALA A 105 -15.36 -21.16 13.43
C ALA A 105 -14.51 -20.07 14.10
N ALA A 106 -13.24 -20.32 14.36
CA ALA A 106 -12.29 -19.34 14.89
C ALA A 106 -12.06 -18.21 13.89
N LEU A 107 -11.80 -18.52 12.64
CA LEU A 107 -11.64 -17.53 11.56
C LEU A 107 -12.89 -16.66 11.40
N ASN A 108 -14.08 -17.25 11.45
CA ASN A 108 -15.33 -16.49 11.40
C ASN A 108 -15.52 -15.57 12.64
N LYS A 109 -15.02 -15.97 13.81
CA LYS A 109 -15.00 -15.09 14.99
C LYS A 109 -14.06 -13.91 14.78
N TYR A 110 -12.88 -14.13 14.20
CA TYR A 110 -11.95 -13.07 13.84
C TYR A 110 -12.62 -12.04 12.93
N TYR A 111 -13.20 -12.46 11.80
CA TYR A 111 -13.87 -11.54 10.85
C TYR A 111 -15.03 -10.76 11.50
N LYS A 112 -15.83 -11.39 12.34
CA LYS A 112 -16.87 -10.67 13.09
C LYS A 112 -16.30 -9.64 14.07
N SER A 113 -15.16 -9.91 14.66
CA SER A 113 -14.47 -8.98 15.54
C SER A 113 -13.85 -7.83 14.75
N GLU A 114 -13.22 -8.12 13.62
CA GLU A 114 -12.68 -7.13 12.69
C GLU A 114 -13.76 -6.11 12.26
N VAL A 115 -14.92 -6.59 11.80
CA VAL A 115 -16.05 -5.71 11.43
C VAL A 115 -16.45 -4.81 12.60
N LYS A 116 -16.62 -5.36 13.80
CA LYS A 116 -17.00 -4.57 14.98
C LYS A 116 -15.96 -3.51 15.35
N ILE A 117 -14.68 -3.85 15.25
CA ILE A 117 -13.60 -2.91 15.55
C ILE A 117 -13.57 -1.80 14.51
N LYS A 118 -13.60 -2.14 13.23
CA LYS A 118 -13.60 -1.16 12.12
C LYS A 118 -14.81 -0.22 12.22
N GLU A 119 -15.99 -0.74 12.51
CA GLU A 119 -17.19 0.08 12.73
C GLU A 119 -17.03 1.02 13.93
N ALA A 120 -16.47 0.56 15.05
CA ALA A 120 -16.27 1.42 16.23
C ALA A 120 -15.30 2.57 15.93
N ILE A 121 -14.19 2.29 15.25
CA ILE A 121 -13.21 3.33 14.86
C ILE A 121 -13.83 4.32 13.88
N ARG A 122 -14.52 3.83 12.86
CA ARG A 122 -15.19 4.67 11.85
C ARG A 122 -16.28 5.55 12.47
N GLU A 123 -17.11 4.98 13.33
CA GLU A 123 -18.17 5.74 14.00
C GLU A 123 -17.62 6.85 14.89
N ALA A 124 -16.51 6.60 15.58
CA ALA A 124 -15.83 7.63 16.36
C ALA A 124 -15.34 8.78 15.46
N GLY A 125 -14.66 8.46 14.35
CA GLY A 125 -14.20 9.46 13.38
C GLY A 125 -15.34 10.21 12.71
N ARG A 126 -16.41 9.52 12.30
CA ARG A 126 -17.62 10.13 11.73
C ARG A 126 -18.28 11.14 12.68
N ARG A 127 -18.19 10.92 13.97
CA ARG A 127 -18.67 11.84 15.01
C ARG A 127 -17.71 13.00 15.31
N GLY A 128 -16.60 13.09 14.59
CA GLY A 128 -15.59 14.13 14.76
C GLY A 128 -14.65 13.91 15.94
N LEU A 129 -14.58 12.68 16.47
CA LEU A 129 -13.60 12.37 17.51
C LEU A 129 -12.25 12.12 16.84
N ASP A 130 -11.25 12.88 17.24
CA ASP A 130 -9.85 12.72 16.84
C ASP A 130 -9.06 12.18 18.04
N ILE A 131 -9.08 10.87 18.21
CA ILE A 131 -8.42 10.18 19.31
C ILE A 131 -7.69 8.93 18.80
N PRO A 132 -6.70 8.41 19.54
CA PRO A 132 -6.07 7.12 19.20
C PRO A 132 -7.10 6.01 19.02
N ALA A 133 -7.03 5.28 17.91
CA ALA A 133 -7.96 4.19 17.59
C ALA A 133 -7.98 3.11 18.70
N SER A 134 -6.86 2.88 19.37
CA SER A 134 -6.76 1.96 20.52
C SER A 134 -7.73 2.26 21.65
N LYS A 135 -8.13 3.54 21.82
CA LYS A 135 -9.05 3.97 22.90
C LYS A 135 -10.50 3.55 22.67
N ILE A 136 -10.87 3.23 21.43
CA ILE A 136 -12.25 2.92 21.04
C ILE A 136 -12.47 1.44 20.71
N ILE A 137 -11.41 0.66 20.61
CA ILE A 137 -11.50 -0.76 20.24
C ILE A 137 -12.26 -1.54 21.34
N PRO A 138 -13.37 -2.21 20.99
CA PRO A 138 -14.10 -3.03 21.94
C PRO A 138 -13.31 -4.30 22.31
N LYS A 139 -13.55 -4.83 23.51
CA LYS A 139 -13.02 -6.14 23.90
C LYS A 139 -13.75 -7.24 23.15
N VAL A 140 -13.10 -7.81 22.16
CA VAL A 140 -13.63 -8.87 21.31
C VAL A 140 -12.60 -9.99 21.12
N PRO A 141 -13.04 -11.21 20.77
CA PRO A 141 -12.10 -12.29 20.43
C PRO A 141 -11.16 -11.87 19.30
N TYR A 142 -9.89 -12.23 19.39
CA TYR A 142 -8.85 -11.91 18.38
C TYR A 142 -8.64 -10.40 18.15
N GLY A 143 -9.05 -9.53 19.06
CA GLY A 143 -8.88 -8.09 18.93
C GLY A 143 -7.41 -7.66 18.84
N GLU A 144 -6.51 -8.34 19.55
CA GLU A 144 -5.06 -8.11 19.46
C GLU A 144 -4.51 -8.51 18.09
N CYS A 145 -4.99 -9.60 17.52
CA CYS A 145 -4.61 -10.02 16.16
C CYS A 145 -4.98 -8.96 15.13
N PHE A 146 -6.19 -8.39 15.25
CA PHE A 146 -6.62 -7.26 14.42
C PHE A 146 -5.70 -6.04 14.60
N GLN A 147 -5.38 -5.67 15.85
CA GLN A 147 -4.54 -4.50 16.12
C GLN A 147 -3.14 -4.64 15.49
N ASN A 148 -2.54 -5.83 15.59
CA ASN A 148 -1.24 -6.11 14.98
C ASN A 148 -1.30 -6.10 13.44
N TRP A 149 -2.39 -6.57 12.86
CA TRP A 149 -2.58 -6.55 11.42
C TRP A 149 -2.84 -5.12 10.91
N GLU A 150 -3.81 -4.43 11.50
CA GLU A 150 -4.22 -3.12 11.02
C GLU A 150 -3.17 -2.03 11.30
N GLY A 151 -2.55 -2.03 12.47
CA GLY A 151 -1.54 -1.04 12.81
C GLY A 151 -0.21 -1.29 12.10
N PRO A 152 0.67 -2.17 12.62
CA PRO A 152 2.02 -2.34 12.09
C PRO A 152 2.08 -2.82 10.63
N LEU A 153 1.19 -3.73 10.21
CA LEU A 153 1.25 -4.29 8.85
C LEU A 153 0.61 -3.39 7.81
N ASN A 154 -0.57 -2.81 8.07
CA ASN A 154 -1.26 -1.97 7.09
C ASN A 154 -0.80 -0.52 7.12
N TYR A 155 -0.58 0.06 8.31
CA TYR A 155 -0.24 1.48 8.46
C TYR A 155 1.20 1.74 8.89
N ALA A 156 2.00 0.70 9.15
CA ALA A 156 3.39 0.78 9.62
C ALA A 156 3.59 1.56 10.93
N VAL A 157 2.54 1.65 11.75
CA VAL A 157 2.53 2.28 13.08
C VAL A 157 1.66 1.47 14.02
N ASP A 158 1.83 1.62 15.32
CA ASP A 158 0.95 0.99 16.29
C ASP A 158 -0.45 1.61 16.26
N ILE A 159 -1.47 0.83 16.61
CA ILE A 159 -2.89 1.24 16.55
C ILE A 159 -3.19 2.45 17.44
N ASP A 160 -2.38 2.72 18.45
CA ASP A 160 -2.48 3.89 19.32
C ASP A 160 -1.98 5.19 18.67
N GLN A 161 -1.28 5.09 17.55
CA GLN A 161 -0.83 6.23 16.73
C GLN A 161 -1.77 6.52 15.56
N ILE A 162 -2.78 5.69 15.34
CA ILE A 162 -3.79 5.90 14.30
C ILE A 162 -4.93 6.75 14.86
N SER A 163 -5.17 7.90 14.22
CA SER A 163 -6.31 8.76 14.52
C SER A 163 -7.62 8.13 14.04
N THR A 164 -8.67 8.18 14.85
CA THR A 164 -10.03 7.77 14.43
C THR A 164 -10.57 8.65 13.29
N ALA A 165 -10.24 9.94 13.29
CA ALA A 165 -10.66 10.87 12.24
C ALA A 165 -9.99 10.54 10.90
N GLU A 166 -8.67 10.31 10.89
CA GLU A 166 -7.95 9.91 9.67
C GLU A 166 -8.39 8.53 9.18
N TYR A 167 -8.59 7.58 10.08
CA TYR A 167 -9.10 6.25 9.72
C TYR A 167 -10.47 6.32 9.03
N TRP A 168 -11.37 7.17 9.54
CA TRP A 168 -12.66 7.46 8.92
C TRP A 168 -12.47 8.01 7.51
N HIS A 169 -11.65 9.03 7.33
CA HIS A 169 -11.37 9.65 6.03
C HIS A 169 -10.82 8.63 5.02
N LEU A 170 -9.84 7.85 5.42
CA LEU A 170 -9.19 6.88 4.54
C LEU A 170 -10.10 5.72 4.15
N THR A 171 -11.00 5.30 5.04
CA THR A 171 -11.80 4.07 4.82
C THR A 171 -13.20 4.33 4.29
N ASP A 172 -13.74 5.55 4.42
CA ASP A 172 -15.10 5.87 4.02
C ASP A 172 -15.16 6.72 2.74
N THR A 173 -14.12 7.47 2.45
CA THR A 173 -14.03 8.32 1.24
C THR A 173 -13.30 7.66 0.08
N GLN A 174 -12.64 6.54 0.29
CA GLN A 174 -11.96 5.78 -0.75
C GLN A 174 -12.78 4.57 -1.17
N PRO A 175 -12.91 4.28 -2.48
CA PRO A 175 -13.42 2.98 -2.91
C PRO A 175 -12.56 1.90 -2.24
N SER A 176 -13.21 0.87 -1.71
CA SER A 176 -12.58 -0.23 -0.98
C SER A 176 -11.29 -0.66 -1.65
N PHE A 177 -10.16 -0.40 -1.00
CA PHE A 177 -8.89 -0.97 -1.40
C PHE A 177 -9.02 -2.48 -1.23
N ILE A 178 -9.16 -3.19 -2.32
CA ILE A 178 -9.03 -4.64 -2.34
C ILE A 178 -7.52 -4.88 -2.36
N VAL A 179 -6.98 -5.18 -1.20
CA VAL A 179 -5.62 -5.69 -1.05
C VAL A 179 -5.59 -7.15 -1.48
#